data_0e6cc6070c565238d3d0b86bed3f19b5
#
_entry.id   0e6cc6070c565238d3d0b86bed3f19b5
#
_cell.length_a   1.000
_cell.length_b   1.000
_cell.length_c   1.000
_cell.angle_alpha   90.00
_cell.angle_beta   90.00
_cell.angle_gamma   90.00
#
_symmetry.space_group_name_H-M   'P 1'
#
loop_
_entity.id
_entity.type
_entity.pdbx_description
1 polymer ?
#
loop_
_entity_poly.entity_id
_entity_poly.type
_entity_poly.pdbx_seq_one_letter_code
_entity_poly.pdbx_strand_id
1 'polypeptide(L)'
;MTETRSARIIAVGGGKGGVGKTLVSTNLALALADRGQRTLLVDADLGGANAHTVLGLAPPLSTLSDVVERRATLADVAVVTPYRNLRFVSGALDDISAANPNHSAKMRLLRQIGRVDGVDVVVLDLGAGTGFNTLDFFLLAHTSVLVVLPEPTSVENAYRFLKAAFFRRLAVVERVYGIADVLEVARAQRNSLGVHTPADLLAAIDRKNPDVGRQVRAQMARFEPRLVLNQALPGELGRGGDDDGQVARDMASACRRFLGIPARVLGVLPEDDAVRRAVRQRQPLRLAAPESAIKRALDAVADRLLQEPAHGEVAA
;
A
#
# COMPACT_ATOMS: atom_id res chain seq x y z
N MET A 1 -1.46 28.68 -17.83
CA MET A 1 -1.32 27.19 -17.89
C MET A 1 -1.06 26.75 -16.45
N THR A 2 -2.08 26.24 -15.77
CA THR A 2 -1.93 25.67 -14.42
C THR A 2 -1.10 24.37 -14.56
N GLU A 3 0.06 24.31 -13.93
CA GLU A 3 0.83 23.07 -13.80
C GLU A 3 -0.11 22.00 -13.25
N THR A 4 -0.34 20.97 -14.02
CA THR A 4 -1.10 19.79 -13.59
C THR A 4 -0.25 19.08 -12.54
N ARG A 5 -0.48 19.40 -11.26
CA ARG A 5 0.17 18.74 -10.15
C ARG A 5 -0.23 17.26 -10.16
N SER A 6 0.73 16.36 -10.29
CA SER A 6 0.47 14.92 -10.21
C SER A 6 -0.16 14.57 -8.87
N ALA A 7 -1.21 13.75 -8.89
CA ALA A 7 -1.87 13.28 -7.67
C ALA A 7 -0.90 12.46 -6.81
N ARG A 8 -0.95 12.63 -5.48
CA ARG A 8 -0.22 11.78 -4.55
C ARG A 8 -0.87 10.39 -4.48
N ILE A 9 -0.13 9.33 -4.77
CA ILE A 9 -0.62 7.95 -4.75
C ILE A 9 -0.24 7.30 -3.41
N ILE A 10 -1.24 6.77 -2.69
CA ILE A 10 -1.09 6.01 -1.45
C ILE A 10 -1.61 4.61 -1.73
N ALA A 11 -0.77 3.58 -1.64
CA ALA A 11 -1.18 2.19 -1.81
C ALA A 11 -1.31 1.50 -0.45
N VAL A 12 -2.45 0.86 -0.21
CA VAL A 12 -2.73 0.11 1.02
C VAL A 12 -2.69 -1.38 0.70
N GLY A 13 -1.68 -2.06 1.20
CA GLY A 13 -1.42 -3.47 0.98
C GLY A 13 -1.37 -4.29 2.27
N GLY A 14 -1.23 -5.60 2.14
CA GLY A 14 -1.09 -6.51 3.27
C GLY A 14 -0.70 -7.91 2.83
N GLY A 15 0.09 -8.61 3.64
CA GLY A 15 0.63 -9.93 3.32
C GLY A 15 -0.42 -11.06 3.31
N LYS A 16 -1.62 -10.84 3.87
CA LYS A 16 -2.68 -11.84 4.05
C LYS A 16 -4.06 -11.23 3.80
N GLY A 17 -5.04 -12.06 3.42
CA GLY A 17 -6.46 -11.69 3.43
C GLY A 17 -6.99 -11.48 4.86
N GLY A 18 -8.00 -10.62 5.01
CA GLY A 18 -8.68 -10.41 6.30
C GLY A 18 -7.97 -9.46 7.28
N VAL A 19 -6.82 -8.89 6.95
CA VAL A 19 -6.12 -7.92 7.84
C VAL A 19 -6.79 -6.54 7.92
N GLY A 20 -7.83 -6.29 7.12
CA GLY A 20 -8.59 -5.04 7.15
C GLY A 20 -8.12 -3.98 6.14
N LYS A 21 -7.41 -4.35 5.08
CA LYS A 21 -6.93 -3.40 4.05
C LYS A 21 -8.06 -2.51 3.52
N THR A 22 -9.14 -3.10 3.02
CA THR A 22 -10.27 -2.38 2.44
C THR A 22 -10.97 -1.47 3.45
N LEU A 23 -11.04 -1.87 4.72
CA LEU A 23 -11.54 -1.00 5.78
C LEU A 23 -10.64 0.21 5.95
N VAL A 24 -9.32 -0.01 6.03
CA VAL A 24 -8.33 1.05 6.22
C VAL A 24 -8.31 1.98 5.01
N SER A 25 -8.21 1.46 3.78
CA SER A 25 -8.15 2.25 2.55
C SER A 25 -9.41 3.10 2.36
N THR A 26 -10.60 2.52 2.56
CA THR A 26 -11.88 3.21 2.41
C THR A 26 -12.03 4.35 3.44
N ASN A 27 -11.76 4.07 4.72
CA ASN A 27 -11.91 5.09 5.77
C ASN A 27 -10.78 6.13 5.72
N LEU A 28 -9.58 5.76 5.26
CA LEU A 28 -8.50 6.70 4.98
C LEU A 28 -8.87 7.65 3.83
N ALA A 29 -9.43 7.14 2.74
CA ALA A 29 -9.87 7.96 1.61
C ALA A 29 -10.95 8.97 2.05
N LEU A 30 -11.92 8.52 2.86
CA LEU A 30 -12.93 9.39 3.46
C LEU A 30 -12.31 10.44 4.40
N ALA A 31 -11.33 10.04 5.23
CA ALA A 31 -10.66 10.95 6.15
C ALA A 31 -9.86 12.04 5.42
N LEU A 32 -9.23 11.72 4.31
CA LEU A 32 -8.52 12.67 3.44
C LEU A 32 -9.52 13.61 2.74
N ALA A 33 -10.63 13.08 2.25
CA ALA A 33 -11.69 13.84 1.61
C ALA A 33 -12.33 14.87 2.55
N ASP A 34 -12.57 14.50 3.82
CA ASP A 34 -13.08 15.41 4.87
C ASP A 34 -12.10 16.56 5.18
N ARG A 35 -10.79 16.34 4.97
CA ARG A 35 -9.74 17.35 5.10
C ARG A 35 -9.58 18.23 3.84
N GLY A 36 -10.53 18.12 2.92
CA GLY A 36 -10.58 18.96 1.72
C GLY A 36 -9.74 18.43 0.55
N GLN A 37 -9.10 17.26 0.68
CA GLN A 37 -8.38 16.65 -0.43
C GLN A 37 -9.37 16.06 -1.45
N ARG A 38 -9.24 16.43 -2.72
CA ARG A 38 -9.99 15.78 -3.81
C ARG A 38 -9.44 14.38 -3.99
N THR A 39 -10.12 13.39 -3.40
CA THR A 39 -9.64 12.03 -3.24
C THR A 39 -10.31 11.09 -4.25
N LEU A 40 -9.51 10.19 -4.84
CA LEU A 40 -9.98 9.07 -5.63
C LEU A 40 -9.62 7.78 -4.92
N LEU A 41 -10.60 7.00 -4.52
CA LEU A 41 -10.39 5.63 -4.05
C LEU A 41 -10.49 4.68 -5.24
N VAL A 42 -9.46 3.87 -5.45
CA VAL A 42 -9.42 2.84 -6.49
C VAL A 42 -9.31 1.49 -5.82
N ASP A 43 -10.32 0.65 -6.01
CA ASP A 43 -10.25 -0.76 -5.63
C ASP A 43 -9.40 -1.49 -6.68
N ALA A 44 -8.17 -1.80 -6.33
CA ALA A 44 -7.21 -2.49 -7.19
C ALA A 44 -7.12 -4.00 -6.87
N ASP A 45 -8.05 -4.54 -6.06
CA ASP A 45 -8.25 -5.98 -5.91
C ASP A 45 -9.04 -6.51 -7.11
N LEU A 46 -8.31 -6.86 -8.19
CA LEU A 46 -8.89 -7.31 -9.45
C LEU A 46 -9.56 -8.68 -9.37
N GLY A 47 -9.49 -9.38 -8.24
CA GLY A 47 -10.09 -10.70 -8.04
C GLY A 47 -11.11 -10.78 -6.92
N GLY A 48 -11.35 -9.68 -6.18
CA GLY A 48 -12.19 -9.69 -4.99
C GLY A 48 -12.66 -8.30 -4.56
N ALA A 49 -12.90 -7.41 -5.53
CA ALA A 49 -13.29 -6.03 -5.29
C ALA A 49 -14.54 -5.91 -4.41
N ASN A 50 -14.42 -5.27 -3.26
CA ASN A 50 -15.51 -5.14 -2.28
C ASN A 50 -15.57 -3.76 -1.58
N ALA A 51 -14.73 -2.81 -1.99
CA ALA A 51 -14.71 -1.47 -1.39
C ALA A 51 -16.05 -0.73 -1.56
N HIS A 52 -16.80 -0.97 -2.65
CA HIS A 52 -18.14 -0.42 -2.85
C HIS A 52 -19.09 -0.82 -1.72
N THR A 53 -19.00 -2.06 -1.21
CA THR A 53 -19.83 -2.54 -0.09
C THR A 53 -19.50 -1.79 1.21
N VAL A 54 -18.21 -1.55 1.47
CA VAL A 54 -17.76 -0.79 2.67
C VAL A 54 -18.18 0.68 2.57
N LEU A 55 -18.22 1.25 1.35
CA LEU A 55 -18.74 2.60 1.09
C LEU A 55 -20.28 2.68 1.12
N GLY A 56 -20.99 1.57 1.15
CA GLY A 56 -22.45 1.54 1.05
C GLY A 56 -22.96 1.92 -0.35
N LEU A 57 -22.15 1.70 -1.38
CA LEU A 57 -22.51 1.99 -2.76
C LEU A 57 -23.05 0.73 -3.45
N ALA A 58 -23.92 0.93 -4.45
CA ALA A 58 -24.24 -0.12 -5.39
C ALA A 58 -23.01 -0.48 -6.24
N PRO A 59 -22.87 -1.73 -6.71
CA PRO A 59 -21.79 -2.09 -7.62
C PRO A 59 -21.84 -1.21 -8.88
N PRO A 60 -20.74 -0.50 -9.23
CA PRO A 60 -20.69 0.27 -10.47
C PRO A 60 -20.75 -0.61 -11.71
N LEU A 61 -21.38 -0.10 -12.79
CA LEU A 61 -21.48 -0.81 -14.07
C LEU A 61 -20.13 -0.86 -14.81
N SER A 62 -19.33 0.20 -14.69
CA SER A 62 -18.00 0.29 -15.29
C SER A 62 -16.93 0.16 -14.21
N THR A 63 -15.87 -0.57 -14.51
CA THR A 63 -14.86 -0.99 -13.54
C THR A 63 -13.44 -0.73 -14.04
N LEU A 64 -12.46 -1.00 -13.21
CA LEU A 64 -11.06 -0.95 -13.57
C LEU A 64 -10.70 -1.92 -14.72
N SER A 65 -11.49 -3.01 -14.92
CA SER A 65 -11.34 -3.92 -16.06
C SER A 65 -11.52 -3.19 -17.39
N ASP A 66 -12.52 -2.29 -17.48
CA ASP A 66 -12.77 -1.52 -18.70
C ASP A 66 -11.58 -0.63 -19.07
N VAL A 67 -10.89 -0.11 -18.06
CA VAL A 67 -9.66 0.69 -18.26
C VAL A 67 -8.49 -0.20 -18.72
N VAL A 68 -8.32 -1.37 -18.09
CA VAL A 68 -7.28 -2.35 -18.44
C VAL A 68 -7.45 -2.80 -19.90
N GLU A 69 -8.68 -3.09 -20.32
CA GLU A 69 -9.05 -3.54 -21.66
C GLU A 69 -9.20 -2.41 -22.69
N ARG A 70 -8.96 -1.15 -22.31
CA ARG A 70 -9.04 0.03 -23.19
C ARG A 70 -10.45 0.37 -23.67
N ARG A 71 -11.50 -0.07 -22.98
CA ARG A 71 -12.89 0.31 -23.29
C ARG A 71 -13.27 1.67 -22.74
N ALA A 72 -12.58 2.10 -21.67
CA ALA A 72 -12.81 3.38 -21.01
C ALA A 72 -11.50 3.98 -20.46
N THR A 73 -11.52 5.25 -20.10
CA THR A 73 -10.46 5.91 -19.34
C THR A 73 -10.76 5.79 -17.82
N LEU A 74 -9.76 6.04 -16.99
CA LEU A 74 -9.96 6.06 -15.53
C LEU A 74 -10.96 7.13 -15.11
N ALA A 75 -11.02 8.25 -15.82
CA ALA A 75 -11.99 9.32 -15.57
C ALA A 75 -13.42 8.88 -15.87
N ASP A 76 -13.63 8.08 -16.93
CA ASP A 76 -14.97 7.61 -17.34
C ASP A 76 -15.57 6.61 -16.34
N VAL A 77 -14.73 5.79 -15.69
CA VAL A 77 -15.17 4.79 -14.72
C VAL A 77 -15.21 5.31 -13.28
N ALA A 78 -14.70 6.52 -13.03
CA ALA A 78 -14.70 7.14 -11.72
C ALA A 78 -16.08 7.69 -11.36
N VAL A 79 -16.80 6.99 -10.49
CA VAL A 79 -18.13 7.41 -10.03
C VAL A 79 -18.04 8.47 -8.93
N VAL A 80 -18.96 9.43 -8.98
CA VAL A 80 -19.16 10.40 -7.88
C VAL A 80 -19.86 9.68 -6.73
N THR A 81 -19.31 9.83 -5.53
CA THR A 81 -19.91 9.25 -4.33
C THR A 81 -20.79 10.27 -3.60
N PRO A 82 -21.67 9.86 -2.68
CA PRO A 82 -22.40 10.79 -1.81
C PRO A 82 -21.49 11.52 -0.79
N TYR A 83 -20.22 11.16 -0.73
CA TYR A 83 -19.23 11.73 0.19
C TYR A 83 -18.50 12.89 -0.51
N ARG A 84 -18.53 14.07 0.12
CA ARG A 84 -17.87 15.26 -0.43
C ARG A 84 -16.39 14.97 -0.72
N ASN A 85 -15.88 15.45 -1.86
CA ASN A 85 -14.50 15.33 -2.31
C ASN A 85 -14.02 13.86 -2.53
N LEU A 86 -14.90 12.86 -2.53
CA LEU A 86 -14.53 11.48 -2.80
C LEU A 86 -15.16 10.99 -4.10
N ARG A 87 -14.32 10.50 -5.01
CA ARG A 87 -14.70 9.67 -6.16
C ARG A 87 -14.23 8.24 -5.94
N PHE A 88 -14.86 7.29 -6.62
CA PHE A 88 -14.55 5.87 -6.47
C PHE A 88 -14.46 5.18 -7.82
N VAL A 89 -13.47 4.27 -7.96
CA VAL A 89 -13.32 3.32 -9.07
C VAL A 89 -13.38 1.93 -8.50
N SER A 90 -14.33 1.12 -8.98
CA SER A 90 -14.45 -0.29 -8.59
C SER A 90 -13.41 -1.14 -9.34
N GLY A 91 -12.87 -2.14 -8.67
CA GLY A 91 -12.11 -3.21 -9.29
C GLY A 91 -12.99 -4.10 -10.17
N ALA A 92 -12.39 -5.15 -10.75
CA ALA A 92 -13.12 -6.14 -11.54
C ALA A 92 -14.09 -6.93 -10.66
N LEU A 93 -15.33 -7.08 -11.11
CA LEU A 93 -16.33 -7.83 -10.35
C LEU A 93 -16.37 -9.32 -10.72
N ASP A 94 -16.07 -9.71 -11.98
CA ASP A 94 -16.19 -11.11 -12.43
C ASP A 94 -15.28 -11.48 -13.62
N ASP A 95 -14.29 -10.67 -13.94
CA ASP A 95 -13.46 -10.89 -15.12
C ASP A 95 -12.08 -11.46 -14.79
N ILE A 96 -11.93 -12.77 -14.99
CA ILE A 96 -10.67 -13.50 -14.78
C ILE A 96 -9.55 -12.97 -15.69
N SER A 97 -9.87 -12.44 -16.87
CA SER A 97 -8.89 -11.92 -17.82
C SER A 97 -8.26 -10.60 -17.35
N ALA A 98 -9.06 -9.75 -16.70
CA ALA A 98 -8.62 -8.48 -16.13
C ALA A 98 -7.83 -8.66 -14.82
N ALA A 99 -7.95 -9.80 -14.14
CA ALA A 99 -7.28 -10.07 -12.88
C ALA A 99 -5.75 -10.10 -12.97
N ASN A 100 -5.19 -10.33 -14.17
CA ASN A 100 -3.74 -10.40 -14.36
C ASN A 100 -3.25 -9.60 -15.59
N PRO A 101 -3.34 -8.26 -15.55
CA PRO A 101 -2.92 -7.41 -16.66
C PRO A 101 -1.42 -7.59 -16.97
N ASN A 102 -1.05 -7.56 -18.22
CA ASN A 102 0.35 -7.59 -18.64
C ASN A 102 1.08 -6.31 -18.19
N HIS A 103 2.41 -6.32 -18.24
CA HIS A 103 3.24 -5.21 -17.76
C HIS A 103 2.89 -3.86 -18.43
N SER A 104 2.64 -3.84 -19.74
CA SER A 104 2.30 -2.60 -20.46
C SER A 104 0.94 -2.03 -20.07
N ALA A 105 -0.06 -2.89 -19.82
CA ALA A 105 -1.37 -2.47 -19.30
C ALA A 105 -1.26 -1.89 -17.89
N LYS A 106 -0.47 -2.51 -17.01
CA LYS A 106 -0.16 -1.98 -15.68
C LYS A 106 0.48 -0.60 -15.72
N MET A 107 1.54 -0.43 -16.49
CA MET A 107 2.25 0.85 -16.59
C MET A 107 1.35 1.96 -17.17
N ARG A 108 0.44 1.60 -18.08
CA ARG A 108 -0.56 2.55 -18.59
C ARG A 108 -1.55 2.95 -17.51
N LEU A 109 -2.08 1.97 -16.75
CA LEU A 109 -3.01 2.24 -15.66
C LEU A 109 -2.38 3.14 -14.60
N LEU A 110 -1.16 2.85 -14.18
CA LEU A 110 -0.43 3.68 -13.21
C LEU A 110 -0.21 5.11 -13.69
N ARG A 111 0.11 5.29 -14.99
CA ARG A 111 0.20 6.64 -15.58
C ARG A 111 -1.13 7.38 -15.60
N GLN A 112 -2.24 6.67 -15.87
CA GLN A 112 -3.58 7.29 -15.80
C GLN A 112 -3.92 7.66 -14.35
N ILE A 113 -3.63 6.79 -13.37
CA ILE A 113 -3.85 7.05 -11.95
C ILE A 113 -3.09 8.31 -11.50
N GLY A 114 -1.83 8.48 -11.90
CA GLY A 114 -1.01 9.64 -11.53
C GLY A 114 -1.43 10.96 -12.22
N ARG A 115 -2.25 10.89 -13.28
CA ARG A 115 -2.64 12.06 -14.11
C ARG A 115 -4.14 12.34 -14.11
N VAL A 116 -4.88 11.83 -13.12
CA VAL A 116 -6.31 12.08 -13.03
C VAL A 116 -6.57 13.55 -12.70
N ASP A 117 -7.24 14.25 -13.60
CA ASP A 117 -7.55 15.67 -13.43
C ASP A 117 -8.47 15.89 -12.21
N GLY A 118 -8.19 16.97 -11.49
CA GLY A 118 -9.00 17.36 -10.36
C GLY A 118 -8.90 16.42 -9.16
N VAL A 119 -7.81 15.63 -9.02
CA VAL A 119 -7.51 14.76 -7.89
C VAL A 119 -6.21 15.20 -7.23
N ASP A 120 -6.22 15.34 -5.90
CA ASP A 120 -5.04 15.65 -5.10
C ASP A 120 -4.38 14.36 -4.56
N VAL A 121 -5.22 13.38 -4.18
CA VAL A 121 -4.78 12.11 -3.60
C VAL A 121 -5.52 10.94 -4.22
N VAL A 122 -4.78 9.89 -4.57
CA VAL A 122 -5.33 8.58 -4.96
C VAL A 122 -5.00 7.57 -3.87
N VAL A 123 -6.01 6.87 -3.36
CA VAL A 123 -5.84 5.72 -2.44
C VAL A 123 -6.11 4.45 -3.23
N LEU A 124 -5.11 3.55 -3.31
CA LEU A 124 -5.23 2.24 -3.94
C LEU A 124 -5.49 1.19 -2.87
N ASP A 125 -6.64 0.53 -2.91
CA ASP A 125 -6.93 -0.65 -2.10
C ASP A 125 -6.41 -1.90 -2.83
N LEU A 126 -5.32 -2.48 -2.34
CA LEU A 126 -4.66 -3.60 -3.00
C LEU A 126 -5.22 -4.95 -2.53
N GLY A 127 -5.30 -5.89 -3.45
CA GLY A 127 -5.57 -7.29 -3.15
C GLY A 127 -4.56 -7.90 -2.17
N ALA A 128 -4.91 -9.05 -1.61
CA ALA A 128 -4.04 -9.77 -0.67
C ALA A 128 -2.89 -10.50 -1.36
N GLY A 129 -1.81 -10.72 -0.61
CA GLY A 129 -0.71 -11.58 -1.03
C GLY A 129 0.35 -10.90 -1.87
N THR A 130 1.28 -11.71 -2.40
CA THR A 130 2.51 -11.28 -3.07
C THR A 130 2.44 -11.39 -4.58
N GLY A 131 1.25 -11.31 -5.17
CA GLY A 131 1.08 -11.30 -6.63
C GLY A 131 1.85 -10.14 -7.27
N PHE A 132 2.37 -10.34 -8.48
CA PHE A 132 3.19 -9.32 -9.15
C PHE A 132 2.44 -7.98 -9.32
N ASN A 133 1.13 -8.02 -9.57
CA ASN A 133 0.33 -6.81 -9.69
C ASN A 133 0.27 -6.04 -8.37
N THR A 134 -0.02 -6.73 -7.27
CA THR A 134 -0.06 -6.15 -5.92
C THR A 134 1.28 -5.49 -5.54
N LEU A 135 2.39 -6.20 -5.78
CA LEU A 135 3.73 -5.68 -5.48
C LEU A 135 4.11 -4.49 -6.36
N ASP A 136 3.76 -4.51 -7.65
CA ASP A 136 4.07 -3.41 -8.56
C ASP A 136 3.31 -2.13 -8.15
N PHE A 137 2.01 -2.23 -7.86
CA PHE A 137 1.22 -1.09 -7.36
C PHE A 137 1.74 -0.58 -6.01
N PHE A 138 2.12 -1.48 -5.12
CA PHE A 138 2.67 -1.13 -3.81
C PHE A 138 4.00 -0.38 -3.93
N LEU A 139 4.89 -0.81 -4.84
CA LEU A 139 6.22 -0.22 -5.03
C LEU A 139 6.21 1.10 -5.82
N LEU A 140 5.21 1.31 -6.66
CA LEU A 140 5.10 2.49 -7.52
C LEU A 140 4.32 3.64 -6.86
N ALA A 141 3.67 3.39 -5.73
CA ALA A 141 3.01 4.43 -4.96
C ALA A 141 4.02 5.39 -4.31
N HIS A 142 3.63 6.66 -4.15
CA HIS A 142 4.41 7.65 -3.41
C HIS A 142 4.51 7.30 -1.92
N THR A 143 3.47 6.65 -1.39
CA THR A 143 3.43 6.15 -0.01
C THR A 143 2.84 4.74 0.00
N SER A 144 3.61 3.78 0.51
CA SER A 144 3.21 2.38 0.62
C SER A 144 2.80 2.08 2.05
N VAL A 145 1.52 1.83 2.30
CA VAL A 145 0.96 1.50 3.62
C VAL A 145 0.75 -0.01 3.72
N LEU A 146 1.36 -0.65 4.71
CA LEU A 146 1.21 -2.08 4.99
C LEU A 146 0.34 -2.28 6.24
N VAL A 147 -0.81 -2.90 6.07
CA VAL A 147 -1.72 -3.24 7.17
C VAL A 147 -1.37 -4.61 7.72
N VAL A 148 -1.21 -4.70 9.04
CA VAL A 148 -0.78 -5.90 9.77
C VAL A 148 -1.63 -6.08 11.02
N LEU A 149 -1.90 -7.33 11.42
CA LEU A 149 -2.49 -7.65 12.73
C LEU A 149 -1.38 -7.96 13.75
N PRO A 150 -1.60 -7.74 15.05
CA PRO A 150 -0.67 -8.11 16.12
C PRO A 150 -0.64 -9.63 16.39
N GLU A 151 -0.68 -10.43 15.33
CA GLU A 151 -0.67 -11.88 15.35
C GLU A 151 0.62 -12.42 14.71
N PRO A 152 1.26 -13.45 15.29
CA PRO A 152 2.50 -14.02 14.73
C PRO A 152 2.40 -14.36 13.25
N THR A 153 1.29 -14.98 12.82
CA THR A 153 1.05 -15.34 11.42
C THR A 153 0.91 -14.14 10.50
N SER A 154 0.28 -13.05 10.97
CA SER A 154 0.14 -11.81 10.22
C SER A 154 1.47 -11.09 10.08
N VAL A 155 2.26 -11.03 11.14
CA VAL A 155 3.61 -10.47 11.16
C VAL A 155 4.53 -11.23 10.19
N GLU A 156 4.49 -12.57 10.20
CA GLU A 156 5.25 -13.40 9.27
C GLU A 156 4.85 -13.14 7.81
N ASN A 157 3.54 -13.08 7.52
CA ASN A 157 3.06 -12.80 6.17
C ASN A 157 3.41 -11.36 5.71
N ALA A 158 3.38 -10.39 6.62
CA ALA A 158 3.83 -9.02 6.35
C ALA A 158 5.34 -8.98 6.03
N TYR A 159 6.16 -9.71 6.78
CA TYR A 159 7.58 -9.85 6.48
C TYR A 159 7.82 -10.49 5.10
N ARG A 160 7.11 -11.58 4.78
CA ARG A 160 7.17 -12.24 3.47
C ARG A 160 6.78 -11.29 2.33
N PHE A 161 5.75 -10.48 2.55
CA PHE A 161 5.31 -9.46 1.60
C PHE A 161 6.40 -8.40 1.35
N LEU A 162 6.96 -7.83 2.41
CA LEU A 162 8.04 -6.84 2.30
C LEU A 162 9.31 -7.44 1.69
N LYS A 163 9.65 -8.69 2.00
CA LYS A 163 10.75 -9.41 1.37
C LYS A 163 10.53 -9.59 -0.13
N ALA A 164 9.33 -9.95 -0.55
CA ALA A 164 8.98 -10.07 -1.96
C ALA A 164 9.03 -8.69 -2.68
N ALA A 165 8.52 -7.63 -2.04
CA ALA A 165 8.61 -6.26 -2.54
C ALA A 165 10.07 -5.81 -2.66
N PHE A 166 10.92 -6.10 -1.67
CA PHE A 166 12.36 -5.85 -1.72
C PHE A 166 13.00 -6.48 -2.95
N PHE A 167 12.81 -7.78 -3.16
CA PHE A 167 13.41 -8.47 -4.32
C PHE A 167 12.83 -7.98 -5.64
N ARG A 168 11.54 -7.64 -5.69
CA ARG A 168 10.92 -7.05 -6.88
C ARG A 168 11.56 -5.71 -7.24
N ARG A 169 11.77 -4.83 -6.27
CA ARG A 169 12.46 -3.56 -6.46
C ARG A 169 13.92 -3.76 -6.84
N LEU A 170 14.62 -4.66 -6.16
CA LEU A 170 16.02 -4.97 -6.44
C LEU A 170 16.21 -5.48 -7.87
N ALA A 171 15.29 -6.26 -8.41
CA ALA A 171 15.32 -6.73 -9.79
C ALA A 171 15.25 -5.58 -10.83
N VAL A 172 14.64 -4.45 -10.50
CA VAL A 172 14.68 -3.24 -11.32
C VAL A 172 16.08 -2.61 -11.25
N VAL A 173 16.62 -2.50 -10.03
CA VAL A 173 17.96 -1.93 -9.78
C VAL A 173 19.06 -2.81 -10.41
N GLU A 174 18.88 -4.13 -10.41
CA GLU A 174 19.79 -5.10 -11.03
C GLU A 174 20.09 -4.76 -12.49
N ARG A 175 19.07 -4.45 -13.26
CA ARG A 175 19.20 -4.12 -14.68
C ARG A 175 20.00 -2.84 -14.93
N VAL A 176 19.92 -1.90 -13.99
CA VAL A 176 20.60 -0.61 -14.09
C VAL A 176 22.07 -0.72 -13.71
N TYR A 177 22.41 -1.54 -12.72
CA TYR A 177 23.76 -1.60 -12.14
C TYR A 177 24.53 -2.88 -12.42
N GLY A 178 23.98 -3.83 -13.18
CA GLY A 178 24.67 -5.04 -13.62
C GLY A 178 25.11 -5.97 -12.47
N ILE A 179 24.25 -6.16 -11.44
CA ILE A 179 24.53 -6.97 -10.24
C ILE A 179 23.99 -8.41 -10.32
N ALA A 180 23.70 -8.90 -11.52
CA ALA A 180 23.04 -10.19 -11.75
C ALA A 180 23.81 -11.36 -11.12
N ASP A 181 25.14 -11.38 -11.25
CA ASP A 181 26.00 -12.43 -10.70
C ASP A 181 25.97 -12.50 -9.16
N VAL A 182 25.88 -11.36 -8.47
CA VAL A 182 25.73 -11.32 -7.01
C VAL A 182 24.37 -11.84 -6.58
N LEU A 183 23.32 -11.45 -7.33
CA LEU A 183 21.95 -11.90 -7.03
C LEU A 183 21.74 -13.39 -7.29
N GLU A 184 22.37 -13.96 -8.34
CA GLU A 184 22.31 -15.37 -8.64
C GLU A 184 22.94 -16.20 -7.51
N VAL A 185 24.13 -15.82 -7.06
CA VAL A 185 24.78 -16.49 -5.91
C VAL A 185 23.94 -16.40 -4.65
N ALA A 186 23.32 -15.24 -4.40
CA ALA A 186 22.49 -15.04 -3.22
C ALA A 186 21.15 -15.82 -3.26
N ARG A 187 20.66 -16.15 -4.42
CA ARG A 187 19.45 -16.99 -4.60
C ARG A 187 19.71 -18.49 -4.39
N ALA A 188 20.97 -18.93 -4.52
CA ALA A 188 21.35 -20.33 -4.29
C ALA A 188 21.14 -20.70 -2.81
N GLN A 189 20.61 -21.89 -2.55
CA GLN A 189 20.38 -22.39 -1.18
C GLN A 189 21.68 -22.60 -0.37
N ARG A 190 22.81 -22.79 -1.06
CA ARG A 190 24.16 -22.87 -0.49
C ARG A 190 24.99 -21.78 -1.14
N ASN A 191 25.03 -20.61 -0.53
CA ASN A 191 25.83 -19.54 -1.08
C ASN A 191 27.14 -19.36 -0.28
N SER A 192 28.23 -19.22 -1.01
CA SER A 192 29.58 -19.01 -0.46
C SER A 192 29.77 -17.62 0.20
N LEU A 193 28.81 -16.71 0.05
CA LEU A 193 28.87 -15.34 0.57
C LEU A 193 28.24 -15.22 1.98
N GLY A 194 27.65 -16.28 2.53
CA GLY A 194 26.94 -16.24 3.82
C GLY A 194 25.71 -15.32 3.81
N VAL A 195 25.02 -15.23 2.68
CA VAL A 195 23.83 -14.36 2.51
C VAL A 195 22.58 -15.11 2.91
N HIS A 196 21.98 -14.75 4.03
CA HIS A 196 20.75 -15.36 4.55
C HIS A 196 19.56 -14.40 4.48
N THR A 197 19.83 -13.12 4.56
CA THR A 197 18.81 -12.06 4.57
C THR A 197 19.02 -11.04 3.43
N PRO A 198 17.99 -10.27 3.04
CA PRO A 198 18.16 -9.14 2.15
C PRO A 198 19.21 -8.13 2.60
N ALA A 199 19.36 -7.90 3.90
CA ALA A 199 20.41 -7.04 4.46
C ALA A 199 21.82 -7.59 4.19
N ASP A 200 22.02 -8.91 4.33
CA ASP A 200 23.28 -9.59 4.00
C ASP A 200 23.60 -9.44 2.51
N LEU A 201 22.59 -9.51 1.66
CA LEU A 201 22.73 -9.30 0.21
C LEU A 201 23.25 -7.88 -0.09
N LEU A 202 22.64 -6.86 0.51
CA LEU A 202 23.13 -5.48 0.36
C LEU A 202 24.58 -5.35 0.83
N ALA A 203 24.93 -5.97 1.96
CA ALA A 203 26.32 -6.00 2.46
C ALA A 203 27.28 -6.76 1.52
N ALA A 204 26.83 -7.82 0.85
CA ALA A 204 27.63 -8.53 -0.15
C ALA A 204 27.89 -7.69 -1.40
N ILE A 205 26.89 -6.93 -1.85
CA ILE A 205 27.04 -5.97 -2.98
C ILE A 205 28.06 -4.89 -2.59
N ASP A 206 27.97 -4.31 -1.38
CA ASP A 206 28.93 -3.31 -0.90
C ASP A 206 30.36 -3.83 -0.89
N ARG A 207 30.58 -5.07 -0.42
CA ARG A 207 31.92 -5.68 -0.40
C ARG A 207 32.49 -5.92 -1.79
N LYS A 208 31.63 -6.30 -2.76
CA LYS A 208 32.05 -6.57 -4.14
C LYS A 208 32.38 -5.28 -4.90
N ASN A 209 31.54 -4.27 -4.77
CA ASN A 209 31.73 -2.95 -5.38
C ASN A 209 31.07 -1.87 -4.51
N PRO A 210 31.88 -1.12 -3.71
CA PRO A 210 31.37 -0.09 -2.80
C PRO A 210 30.60 1.03 -3.49
N ASP A 211 30.95 1.40 -4.73
CA ASP A 211 30.24 2.46 -5.47
C ASP A 211 28.84 2.01 -5.89
N VAL A 212 28.76 0.83 -6.48
CA VAL A 212 27.48 0.20 -6.80
C VAL A 212 26.66 -0.04 -5.54
N GLY A 213 27.30 -0.49 -4.46
CA GLY A 213 26.65 -0.71 -3.18
C GLY A 213 25.98 0.55 -2.63
N ARG A 214 26.67 1.70 -2.65
CA ARG A 214 26.08 2.99 -2.26
C ARG A 214 24.85 3.37 -3.10
N GLN A 215 24.93 3.18 -4.41
CA GLN A 215 23.82 3.49 -5.32
C GLN A 215 22.62 2.56 -5.08
N VAL A 216 22.86 1.26 -4.94
CA VAL A 216 21.81 0.28 -4.62
C VAL A 216 21.14 0.62 -3.29
N ARG A 217 21.91 0.90 -2.24
CA ARG A 217 21.35 1.30 -0.94
C ARG A 217 20.51 2.58 -1.04
N ALA A 218 20.98 3.58 -1.77
CA ALA A 218 20.22 4.81 -1.99
C ALA A 218 18.88 4.55 -2.67
N GLN A 219 18.85 3.65 -3.65
CA GLN A 219 17.62 3.24 -4.31
C GLN A 219 16.69 2.42 -3.39
N MET A 220 17.27 1.51 -2.60
CA MET A 220 16.50 0.70 -1.66
C MET A 220 15.96 1.54 -0.48
N ALA A 221 16.69 2.56 -0.02
CA ALA A 221 16.25 3.47 1.05
C ALA A 221 15.02 4.31 0.66
N ARG A 222 14.75 4.50 -0.63
CA ARG A 222 13.50 5.14 -1.11
C ARG A 222 12.26 4.28 -0.89
N PHE A 223 12.43 2.99 -0.64
CA PHE A 223 11.35 2.09 -0.27
C PHE A 223 11.22 2.08 1.25
N GLU A 224 10.39 2.96 1.77
CA GLU A 224 10.10 3.11 3.19
C GLU A 224 8.62 2.82 3.45
N PRO A 225 8.22 1.55 3.69
CA PRO A 225 6.84 1.20 3.97
C PRO A 225 6.36 1.83 5.28
N ARG A 226 5.10 2.26 5.30
CA ARG A 226 4.37 2.76 6.45
C ARG A 226 3.55 1.61 7.04
N LEU A 227 3.78 1.29 8.31
CA LEU A 227 3.10 0.20 9.00
C LEU A 227 1.85 0.73 9.70
N VAL A 228 0.71 0.09 9.48
CA VAL A 228 -0.51 0.28 10.23
C VAL A 228 -0.83 -1.02 10.95
N LEU A 229 -0.75 -1.03 12.27
CA LEU A 229 -1.18 -2.15 13.09
C LEU A 229 -2.69 -2.04 13.28
N ASN A 230 -3.44 -3.04 12.84
CA ASN A 230 -4.90 -3.05 12.92
C ASN A 230 -5.38 -4.11 13.93
N GLN A 231 -6.56 -3.90 14.51
CA GLN A 231 -7.17 -4.78 15.52
C GLN A 231 -6.26 -4.98 16.75
N ALA A 232 -5.60 -3.92 17.20
CA ALA A 232 -4.77 -3.96 18.39
C ALA A 232 -5.64 -4.01 19.66
N LEU A 233 -5.30 -4.94 20.55
CA LEU A 233 -5.92 -5.06 21.86
C LEU A 233 -5.43 -3.94 22.81
N PRO A 234 -6.13 -3.65 23.91
CA PRO A 234 -5.75 -2.57 24.83
C PRO A 234 -4.32 -2.64 25.36
N GLY A 235 -3.76 -3.85 25.54
CA GLY A 235 -2.36 -4.05 25.98
C GLY A 235 -1.31 -3.82 24.88
N GLU A 236 -1.72 -3.75 23.62
CA GLU A 236 -0.87 -3.55 22.45
C GLU A 236 -0.90 -2.10 21.95
N LEU A 237 -1.88 -1.34 22.43
CA LEU A 237 -1.94 0.11 22.22
C LEU A 237 -0.84 0.75 23.07
N GLY A 238 -0.09 1.67 22.49
CA GLY A 238 0.93 2.40 23.23
C GLY A 238 0.35 3.24 24.39
N ARG A 239 1.19 3.60 25.34
CA ARG A 239 0.80 4.45 26.46
C ARG A 239 0.65 5.91 26.01
N GLY A 240 -0.61 6.34 25.84
CA GLY A 240 -0.92 7.68 25.30
C GLY A 240 -1.00 7.68 23.77
N GLY A 241 -1.88 8.48 23.19
CA GLY A 241 -2.26 8.44 21.77
C GLY A 241 -1.14 8.60 20.71
N ASP A 242 0.10 8.81 21.11
CA ASP A 242 1.27 8.95 20.23
C ASP A 242 2.24 7.74 20.29
N ASP A 243 1.94 6.72 21.08
CA ASP A 243 2.83 5.55 21.20
C ASP A 243 2.49 4.50 20.14
N ASP A 244 3.49 4.20 19.32
CA ASP A 244 3.40 3.32 18.15
C ASP A 244 3.20 1.82 18.48
N GLY A 245 2.91 1.44 19.72
CA GLY A 245 2.76 0.04 20.14
C GLY A 245 4.04 -0.81 19.95
N GLN A 246 4.28 -1.76 20.85
CA GLN A 246 5.54 -2.54 20.84
C GLN A 246 5.68 -3.39 19.55
N VAL A 247 4.60 -4.07 19.13
CA VAL A 247 4.63 -4.94 17.94
C VAL A 247 5.00 -4.17 16.68
N ALA A 248 4.45 -2.97 16.50
CA ALA A 248 4.75 -2.15 15.32
C ALA A 248 6.20 -1.64 15.31
N ARG A 249 6.73 -1.26 16.50
CA ARG A 249 8.16 -0.89 16.64
C ARG A 249 9.10 -2.06 16.35
N ASP A 250 8.76 -3.25 16.84
CA ASP A 250 9.55 -4.47 16.60
C ASP A 250 9.56 -4.83 15.11
N MET A 251 8.43 -4.69 14.43
CA MET A 251 8.36 -4.87 12.98
C MET A 251 9.21 -3.85 12.22
N ALA A 252 9.15 -2.57 12.57
CA ALA A 252 9.99 -1.54 11.94
C ALA A 252 11.48 -1.81 12.19
N SER A 253 11.85 -2.28 13.37
CA SER A 253 13.21 -2.71 13.71
C SER A 253 13.63 -3.93 12.90
N ALA A 254 12.76 -4.94 12.75
CA ALA A 254 13.01 -6.13 11.93
C ALA A 254 13.21 -5.78 10.45
N CYS A 255 12.46 -4.83 9.91
CA CYS A 255 12.67 -4.34 8.54
C CYS A 255 14.08 -3.77 8.35
N ARG A 256 14.53 -2.94 9.27
CA ARG A 256 15.90 -2.39 9.21
C ARG A 256 16.95 -3.49 9.33
N ARG A 257 16.80 -4.39 10.31
CA ARG A 257 17.78 -5.43 10.62
C ARG A 257 17.89 -6.50 9.54
N PHE A 258 16.76 -7.02 9.06
CA PHE A 258 16.73 -8.19 8.18
C PHE A 258 16.50 -7.86 6.70
N LEU A 259 15.79 -6.76 6.40
CA LEU A 259 15.57 -6.34 5.02
C LEU A 259 16.54 -5.23 4.59
N GLY A 260 17.17 -4.52 5.53
CA GLY A 260 18.05 -3.39 5.23
C GLY A 260 17.32 -2.17 4.65
N ILE A 261 16.01 -2.07 4.89
CA ILE A 261 15.17 -0.94 4.47
C ILE A 261 14.59 -0.21 5.68
N PRO A 262 14.41 1.12 5.61
CA PRO A 262 13.68 1.84 6.64
C PRO A 262 12.20 1.41 6.62
N ALA A 263 11.55 1.45 7.77
CA ALA A 263 10.10 1.34 7.91
C ALA A 263 9.65 2.23 9.05
N ARG A 264 8.48 2.84 8.92
CA ARG A 264 7.89 3.71 9.96
C ARG A 264 6.53 3.19 10.38
N VAL A 265 6.20 3.36 11.65
CA VAL A 265 4.85 3.16 12.13
C VAL A 265 4.03 4.40 11.79
N LEU A 266 2.92 4.21 11.08
CA LEU A 266 2.00 5.26 10.72
C LEU A 266 0.87 5.38 11.75
N GLY A 267 0.48 4.27 12.35
CA GLY A 267 -0.51 4.27 13.40
C GLY A 267 -0.90 2.87 13.88
N VAL A 268 -1.59 2.84 15.02
CA VAL A 268 -2.16 1.65 15.63
C VAL A 268 -3.67 1.85 15.73
N LEU A 269 -4.43 0.94 15.14
CA LEU A 269 -5.89 0.96 15.11
C LEU A 269 -6.42 -0.05 16.12
N PRO A 270 -7.21 0.37 17.11
CA PRO A 270 -7.76 -0.53 18.11
C PRO A 270 -8.76 -1.52 17.50
N GLU A 271 -8.88 -2.70 18.08
CA GLU A 271 -10.05 -3.55 17.87
C GLU A 271 -11.29 -2.82 18.38
N ASP A 272 -12.34 -2.75 17.54
CA ASP A 272 -13.56 -2.01 17.85
C ASP A 272 -14.77 -2.70 17.20
N ASP A 273 -15.75 -3.08 18.01
CA ASP A 273 -17.00 -3.68 17.53
C ASP A 273 -17.81 -2.77 16.59
N ALA A 274 -17.52 -1.47 16.59
CA ALA A 274 -18.11 -0.52 15.66
C ALA A 274 -17.81 -0.90 14.20
N VAL A 275 -16.64 -1.48 13.92
CA VAL A 275 -16.28 -1.98 12.58
C VAL A 275 -17.25 -3.05 12.10
N ARG A 276 -17.50 -4.05 12.96
CA ARG A 276 -18.40 -5.16 12.62
C ARG A 276 -19.84 -4.68 12.37
N ARG A 277 -20.29 -3.70 13.17
CA ARG A 277 -21.62 -3.07 12.98
C ARG A 277 -21.68 -2.30 11.66
N ALA A 278 -20.68 -1.45 11.38
CA ALA A 278 -20.60 -0.65 10.17
C ALA A 278 -20.62 -1.52 8.89
N VAL A 279 -19.80 -2.58 8.86
CA VAL A 279 -19.75 -3.52 7.72
C VAL A 279 -21.10 -4.22 7.51
N ARG A 280 -21.77 -4.68 8.58
CA ARG A 280 -23.10 -5.32 8.48
C ARG A 280 -24.18 -4.36 7.96
N GLN A 281 -24.07 -3.08 8.31
CA GLN A 281 -24.98 -2.02 7.87
C GLN A 281 -24.64 -1.51 6.47
N ARG A 282 -23.52 -1.96 5.88
CA ARG A 282 -22.98 -1.42 4.62
C ARG A 282 -22.85 0.10 4.67
N GLN A 283 -22.27 0.59 5.75
CA GLN A 283 -22.03 2.02 5.96
C GLN A 283 -20.56 2.23 6.31
N PRO A 284 -19.93 3.31 5.82
CA PRO A 284 -18.60 3.67 6.29
C PRO A 284 -18.59 3.86 7.80
N LEU A 285 -17.50 3.42 8.43
CA LEU A 285 -17.31 3.55 9.88
C LEU A 285 -17.51 4.98 10.38
N ARG A 286 -17.08 5.98 9.58
CA ARG A 286 -17.22 7.41 9.89
C ARG A 286 -18.67 7.86 10.07
N LEU A 287 -19.61 7.22 9.39
CA LEU A 287 -21.05 7.50 9.53
C LEU A 287 -21.70 6.61 10.59
N ALA A 288 -21.36 5.32 10.58
CA ALA A 288 -21.95 4.33 11.49
C ALA A 288 -21.50 4.54 12.95
N ALA A 289 -20.28 5.07 13.17
CA ALA A 289 -19.69 5.24 14.50
C ALA A 289 -18.70 6.42 14.54
N PRO A 290 -19.19 7.68 14.42
CA PRO A 290 -18.35 8.87 14.32
C PRO A 290 -17.45 9.11 15.53
N GLU A 291 -17.85 8.62 16.72
CA GLU A 291 -17.12 8.80 17.97
C GLU A 291 -16.29 7.56 18.38
N SER A 292 -16.16 6.57 17.50
CA SER A 292 -15.40 5.35 17.80
C SER A 292 -13.90 5.61 17.94
N ALA A 293 -13.23 4.79 18.75
CA ALA A 293 -11.79 4.90 18.96
C ALA A 293 -11.02 4.64 17.66
N ILE A 294 -11.45 3.64 16.88
CA ILE A 294 -10.82 3.32 15.60
C ILE A 294 -10.99 4.45 14.57
N LYS A 295 -12.13 5.15 14.56
CA LYS A 295 -12.31 6.32 13.67
C LYS A 295 -11.32 7.43 14.00
N ARG A 296 -11.12 7.74 15.30
CA ARG A 296 -10.13 8.74 15.73
C ARG A 296 -8.70 8.31 15.35
N ALA A 297 -8.36 7.04 15.51
CA ALA A 297 -7.06 6.52 15.11
C ALA A 297 -6.83 6.62 13.59
N LEU A 298 -7.85 6.33 12.76
CA LEU A 298 -7.80 6.50 11.31
C LEU A 298 -7.65 7.98 10.90
N ASP A 299 -8.29 8.88 11.62
CA ASP A 299 -8.10 10.32 11.42
C ASP A 299 -6.66 10.76 11.71
N ALA A 300 -6.06 10.28 12.80
CA ALA A 300 -4.67 10.55 13.12
C ALA A 300 -3.70 9.99 12.05
N VAL A 301 -3.99 8.80 11.50
CA VAL A 301 -3.25 8.25 10.34
C VAL A 301 -3.34 9.17 9.13
N ALA A 302 -4.52 9.70 8.82
CA ALA A 302 -4.70 10.64 7.71
C ALA A 302 -3.92 11.95 7.94
N ASP A 303 -3.93 12.49 9.16
CA ASP A 303 -3.19 13.70 9.53
C ASP A 303 -1.69 13.51 9.37
N ARG A 304 -1.15 12.40 9.87
CA ARG A 304 0.28 12.04 9.70
C ARG A 304 0.66 11.93 8.22
N LEU A 305 -0.18 11.31 7.39
CA LEU A 305 0.07 11.21 5.95
C LEU A 305 0.09 12.58 5.26
N LEU A 306 -0.77 13.50 5.65
CA LEU A 306 -0.79 14.85 5.08
C LEU A 306 0.42 15.69 5.50
N GLN A 307 0.99 15.44 6.67
CA GLN A 307 2.21 16.10 7.15
C GLN A 307 3.49 15.55 6.48
N GLU A 308 3.46 14.34 5.96
CA GLU A 308 4.62 13.79 5.23
C GLU A 308 4.78 14.47 3.87
N PRO A 309 6.01 14.88 3.52
CA PRO A 309 6.28 15.39 2.18
C PRO A 309 5.93 14.31 1.14
N ALA A 310 5.34 14.71 0.03
CA ALA A 310 5.14 13.82 -1.11
C ALA A 310 6.54 13.40 -1.60
N HIS A 311 6.97 12.18 -1.31
CA HIS A 311 8.27 11.67 -1.76
C HIS A 311 8.19 11.35 -3.25
N GLY A 312 9.03 12.06 -4.02
CA GLY A 312 9.55 11.71 -5.34
C GLY A 312 8.55 11.30 -6.43
N GLU A 313 8.84 11.76 -7.64
CA GLU A 313 8.18 11.32 -8.86
C GLU A 313 8.05 9.79 -8.90
N VAL A 314 6.85 9.32 -9.29
CA VAL A 314 6.63 7.91 -9.66
C VAL A 314 7.72 7.55 -10.67
N ALA A 315 8.60 6.62 -10.32
CA ALA A 315 9.66 6.17 -11.21
C ALA A 315 8.99 5.61 -12.49
N ALA A 316 9.17 6.35 -13.57
CA ALA A 316 8.66 6.02 -14.90
C ALA A 316 9.34 4.76 -15.46
#